data_1057101ba291eeaa94bb626773fa69b2
#
_entry.id   1057101ba291eeaa94bb626773fa69b2
#
_cell.length_a   1.000
_cell.length_b   1.000
_cell.length_c   1.000
_cell.angle_alpha   90.00
_cell.angle_beta   90.00
_cell.angle_gamma   90.00
#
_symmetry.space_group_name_H-M   'P 1'
#
loop_
_entity.id
_entity.type
_entity.pdbx_description
1 polymer ?
#
loop_
_entity_poly.entity_id
_entity_poly.type
_entity_poly.pdbx_seq_one_letter_code
_entity_poly.pdbx_strand_id
1 'polypeptide(L)'
;IASAIYKFIWDEYCDWYLELAKVQLETGTPAQQRATRRTLLRVLETILRMAHPLIPFITETLWQTVAPKTGKVLADQAKQTIALQAYPIAQLDKVDEKSEAWVTQIKSIVDACRNLRGEMQVPPGQKVPLWVYGPEAFLQKATPYLLALAKLSEVKIYHDESALEKDAPGAPIALVGDIKLLLKIEVDVAAERTRL
;
A
#
# COMPACT_ATOMS: atom_id res chain seq x y z
N ILE A 1 18.50 -8.19 14.13
CA ILE A 1 17.69 -9.16 13.35
C ILE A 1 16.21 -9.00 13.73
N ALA A 2 15.80 -9.16 15.01
CA ALA A 2 14.40 -9.08 15.42
C ALA A 2 13.71 -7.77 15.00
N SER A 3 14.36 -6.62 15.20
CA SER A 3 13.84 -5.31 14.78
C SER A 3 13.65 -5.19 13.26
N ALA A 4 14.53 -5.80 12.46
CA ALA A 4 14.41 -5.79 11.00
C ALA A 4 13.20 -6.64 10.55
N ILE A 5 13.03 -7.83 11.16
CA ILE A 5 11.87 -8.70 10.90
C ILE A 5 10.57 -7.98 11.29
N TYR A 6 10.55 -7.36 12.47
CA TYR A 6 9.39 -6.60 12.96
C TYR A 6 9.02 -5.46 12.01
N LYS A 7 10.00 -4.63 11.61
CA LYS A 7 9.76 -3.54 10.66
C LYS A 7 9.25 -4.04 9.32
N PHE A 8 9.85 -5.11 8.77
CA PHE A 8 9.38 -5.69 7.51
C PHE A 8 7.93 -6.17 7.61
N ILE A 9 7.58 -6.86 8.71
CA ILE A 9 6.21 -7.36 8.90
C ILE A 9 5.24 -6.19 9.06
N TRP A 10 5.55 -5.24 9.92
CA TRP A 10 4.63 -4.15 10.26
C TRP A 10 4.56 -3.12 9.15
N ASP A 11 5.70 -2.51 8.82
CA ASP A 11 5.74 -1.36 7.91
C ASP A 11 5.51 -1.77 6.44
N GLU A 12 6.10 -2.88 5.99
CA GLU A 12 6.03 -3.24 4.57
C GLU A 12 4.89 -4.22 4.27
N TYR A 13 4.77 -5.31 5.05
CA TYR A 13 3.77 -6.32 4.75
C TYR A 13 2.37 -5.90 5.21
N CYS A 14 2.21 -5.44 6.47
CA CYS A 14 0.90 -5.10 7.02
C CYS A 14 0.40 -3.72 6.55
N ASP A 15 1.21 -2.68 6.72
CA ASP A 15 0.75 -1.31 6.44
C ASP A 15 0.62 -1.01 4.95
N TRP A 16 1.51 -1.59 4.12
CA TRP A 16 1.49 -1.29 2.69
C TRP A 16 1.01 -2.45 1.83
N TYR A 17 1.67 -3.62 1.93
CA TYR A 17 1.38 -4.67 0.97
C TYR A 17 -0.03 -5.23 1.10
N LEU A 18 -0.53 -5.43 2.33
CA LEU A 18 -1.91 -5.87 2.55
C LEU A 18 -2.92 -4.86 2.00
N GLU A 19 -2.70 -3.57 2.18
CA GLU A 19 -3.61 -2.53 1.70
C GLU A 19 -3.61 -2.44 0.16
N LEU A 20 -2.44 -2.50 -0.48
CA LEU A 20 -2.31 -2.59 -1.94
C LEU A 20 -2.99 -3.86 -2.49
N ALA A 21 -2.81 -4.99 -1.80
CA ALA A 21 -3.41 -6.26 -2.17
C ALA A 21 -4.94 -6.25 -2.11
N LYS A 22 -5.56 -5.54 -1.16
CA LYS A 22 -7.02 -5.36 -1.10
C LYS A 22 -7.54 -4.74 -2.38
N VAL A 23 -6.90 -3.67 -2.86
CA VAL A 23 -7.28 -3.01 -4.12
C VAL A 23 -7.20 -4.00 -5.29
N GLN A 24 -6.11 -4.77 -5.39
CA GLN A 24 -5.95 -5.77 -6.45
C GLN A 24 -6.99 -6.89 -6.36
N LEU A 25 -7.41 -7.27 -5.16
CA LEU A 25 -8.44 -8.28 -4.95
C LEU A 25 -9.85 -7.79 -5.30
N GLU A 26 -10.10 -6.48 -5.17
CA GLU A 26 -11.38 -5.85 -5.51
C GLU A 26 -11.50 -5.53 -7.00
N THR A 27 -10.45 -4.94 -7.58
CA THR A 27 -10.50 -4.37 -8.94
C THR A 27 -9.81 -5.21 -10.00
N GLY A 28 -8.97 -6.17 -9.59
CA GLY A 28 -8.17 -6.98 -10.51
C GLY A 28 -8.96 -8.07 -11.23
N THR A 29 -8.42 -8.52 -12.35
CA THR A 29 -8.93 -9.70 -13.06
C THR A 29 -8.83 -10.97 -12.20
N PRO A 30 -9.59 -12.03 -12.48
CA PRO A 30 -9.51 -13.29 -11.73
C PRO A 30 -8.10 -13.88 -11.68
N ALA A 31 -7.28 -13.68 -12.72
CA ALA A 31 -5.88 -14.11 -12.76
C ALA A 31 -5.02 -13.29 -11.78
N GLN A 32 -5.16 -11.97 -11.79
CA GLN A 32 -4.48 -11.07 -10.85
C GLN A 32 -4.87 -11.36 -9.41
N GLN A 33 -6.16 -11.51 -9.12
CA GLN A 33 -6.65 -11.87 -7.79
C GLN A 33 -6.03 -13.19 -7.27
N ARG A 34 -5.95 -14.22 -8.13
CA ARG A 34 -5.28 -15.49 -7.76
C ARG A 34 -3.80 -15.30 -7.48
N ALA A 35 -3.11 -14.52 -8.33
CA ALA A 35 -1.69 -14.20 -8.16
C ALA A 35 -1.45 -13.45 -6.84
N THR A 36 -2.26 -12.45 -6.53
CA THR A 36 -2.19 -11.66 -5.29
C THR A 36 -2.39 -12.54 -4.06
N ARG A 37 -3.43 -13.40 -4.02
CA ARG A 37 -3.65 -14.34 -2.91
C ARG A 37 -2.48 -15.28 -2.72
N ARG A 38 -1.95 -15.82 -3.82
CA ARG A 38 -0.78 -16.71 -3.78
C ARG A 38 0.46 -16.01 -3.23
N THR A 39 0.70 -14.77 -3.64
CA THR A 39 1.83 -13.97 -3.15
C THR A 39 1.69 -13.66 -1.66
N LEU A 40 0.50 -13.22 -1.21
CA LEU A 40 0.21 -12.99 0.20
C LEU A 40 0.54 -14.23 1.05
N LEU A 41 0.05 -15.39 0.65
CA LEU A 41 0.29 -16.64 1.40
C LEU A 41 1.77 -17.04 1.38
N ARG A 42 2.47 -16.89 0.25
CA ARG A 42 3.91 -17.21 0.16
C ARG A 42 4.75 -16.30 1.03
N VAL A 43 4.48 -15.01 1.01
CA VAL A 43 5.21 -14.05 1.84
C VAL A 43 4.95 -14.34 3.32
N LEU A 44 3.70 -14.57 3.72
CA LEU A 44 3.36 -14.92 5.09
C LEU A 44 4.06 -16.21 5.55
N GLU A 45 4.04 -17.26 4.73
CA GLU A 45 4.73 -18.52 5.04
C GLU A 45 6.24 -18.31 5.21
N THR A 46 6.84 -17.48 4.37
CA THR A 46 8.26 -17.12 4.47
C THR A 46 8.56 -16.32 5.74
N ILE A 47 7.70 -15.36 6.10
CA ILE A 47 7.79 -14.59 7.35
C ILE A 47 7.75 -15.54 8.56
N LEU A 48 6.84 -16.51 8.58
CA LEU A 48 6.73 -17.46 9.68
C LEU A 48 8.01 -18.27 9.86
N ARG A 49 8.62 -18.77 8.78
CA ARG A 49 9.92 -19.47 8.86
C ARG A 49 11.05 -18.56 9.31
N MET A 50 11.06 -17.31 8.83
CA MET A 50 12.09 -16.33 9.20
C MET A 50 12.00 -15.94 10.69
N ALA A 51 10.78 -15.83 11.24
CA ALA A 51 10.55 -15.45 12.62
C ALA A 51 10.61 -16.64 13.60
N HIS A 52 10.54 -17.87 13.12
CA HIS A 52 10.45 -19.07 13.96
C HIS A 52 11.56 -19.19 15.04
N PRO A 53 12.83 -18.90 14.74
CA PRO A 53 13.88 -18.95 15.76
C PRO A 53 13.69 -17.99 16.94
N LEU A 54 12.86 -16.93 16.76
CA LEU A 54 12.61 -15.91 17.78
C LEU A 54 11.32 -16.15 18.55
N ILE A 55 10.27 -16.62 17.87
CA ILE A 55 8.92 -16.81 18.42
C ILE A 55 8.34 -18.17 17.99
N PRO A 56 8.93 -19.30 18.44
CA PRO A 56 8.68 -20.63 17.88
C PRO A 56 7.23 -21.11 18.04
N PHE A 57 6.57 -20.82 19.15
CA PHE A 57 5.24 -21.39 19.41
C PHE A 57 4.15 -20.83 18.50
N ILE A 58 4.07 -19.50 18.38
CA ILE A 58 3.05 -18.86 17.55
C ILE A 58 3.30 -19.13 16.07
N THR A 59 4.56 -19.11 15.63
CA THR A 59 4.91 -19.37 14.23
C THR A 59 4.63 -20.82 13.83
N GLU A 60 4.85 -21.80 14.71
CA GLU A 60 4.46 -23.19 14.46
C GLU A 60 2.94 -23.30 14.27
N THR A 61 2.17 -22.76 15.21
CA THR A 61 0.70 -22.82 15.17
C THR A 61 0.13 -22.19 13.90
N LEU A 62 0.62 -21.01 13.51
CA LEU A 62 0.18 -20.33 12.30
C LEU A 62 0.65 -21.08 11.05
N TRP A 63 1.88 -21.59 11.03
CA TRP A 63 2.45 -22.29 9.89
C TRP A 63 1.69 -23.57 9.55
N GLN A 64 1.25 -24.33 10.53
CA GLN A 64 0.42 -25.52 10.33
C GLN A 64 -0.88 -25.21 9.56
N THR A 65 -1.40 -23.98 9.71
CA THR A 65 -2.61 -23.51 9.00
C THR A 65 -2.26 -22.96 7.60
N VAL A 66 -1.15 -22.26 7.46
CA VAL A 66 -0.78 -21.52 6.25
C VAL A 66 -0.08 -22.40 5.23
N ALA A 67 0.87 -23.24 5.65
CA ALA A 67 1.71 -24.03 4.75
C ALA A 67 0.93 -24.93 3.79
N PRO A 68 -0.12 -25.67 4.19
CA PRO A 68 -0.92 -26.47 3.26
C PRO A 68 -1.54 -25.62 2.13
N LYS A 69 -1.92 -24.38 2.43
CA LYS A 69 -2.53 -23.44 1.46
C LYS A 69 -1.53 -22.90 0.45
N THR A 70 -0.23 -22.96 0.76
CA THR A 70 0.84 -22.57 -0.19
C THR A 70 1.25 -23.69 -1.14
N GLY A 71 0.75 -24.91 -0.93
CA GLY A 71 1.13 -26.10 -1.69
C GLY A 71 2.49 -26.66 -1.31
N LYS A 72 3.12 -26.18 -0.23
CA LYS A 72 4.43 -26.69 0.24
C LYS A 72 4.33 -27.98 1.07
N VAL A 73 3.19 -28.17 1.74
CA VAL A 73 2.91 -29.35 2.58
C VAL A 73 1.69 -30.06 1.99
N LEU A 74 1.82 -31.32 1.66
CA LEU A 74 0.67 -32.14 1.28
C LEU A 74 -0.19 -32.44 2.52
N ALA A 75 -1.50 -32.55 2.35
CA ALA A 75 -2.46 -32.70 3.45
C ALA A 75 -2.15 -33.90 4.39
N ASP A 76 -1.59 -34.96 3.86
CA ASP A 76 -1.15 -36.16 4.58
C ASP A 76 0.22 -36.00 5.27
N GLN A 77 0.97 -34.95 4.96
CA GLN A 77 2.23 -34.58 5.61
C GLN A 77 2.03 -33.52 6.72
N ALA A 78 0.82 -33.33 7.19
CA ALA A 78 0.44 -32.32 8.21
C ALA A 78 1.13 -32.48 9.59
N LYS A 79 1.97 -33.51 9.76
CA LYS A 79 2.81 -33.71 10.94
C LYS A 79 4.21 -33.12 10.83
N GLN A 80 4.52 -32.44 9.71
CA GLN A 80 5.81 -31.76 9.59
C GLN A 80 5.79 -30.48 10.42
N THR A 81 6.89 -30.20 11.08
CA THR A 81 7.09 -28.97 11.87
C THR A 81 7.83 -27.94 11.02
N ILE A 82 7.54 -26.65 11.26
CA ILE A 82 8.26 -25.52 10.67
C ILE A 82 9.76 -25.56 11.02
N ALA A 83 10.12 -26.12 12.19
CA ALA A 83 11.50 -26.24 12.64
C ALA A 83 12.39 -27.07 11.71
N LEU A 84 11.81 -27.98 10.93
CA LEU A 84 12.52 -28.80 9.94
C LEU A 84 12.53 -28.17 8.54
N GLN A 85 11.90 -27.02 8.36
CA GLN A 85 11.89 -26.35 7.06
C GLN A 85 13.17 -25.54 6.82
N ALA A 86 13.58 -25.47 5.57
CA ALA A 86 14.74 -24.66 5.20
C ALA A 86 14.55 -23.18 5.56
N TYR A 87 15.54 -22.57 6.20
CA TYR A 87 15.49 -21.13 6.49
C TYR A 87 15.46 -20.35 5.18
N PRO A 88 14.68 -19.23 5.10
CA PRO A 88 14.58 -18.45 3.88
C PRO A 88 15.92 -17.87 3.43
N ILE A 89 16.19 -17.99 2.12
CA ILE A 89 17.36 -17.43 1.48
C ILE A 89 16.89 -16.33 0.51
N ALA A 90 17.61 -15.21 0.49
CA ALA A 90 17.33 -14.11 -0.43
C ALA A 90 17.49 -14.57 -1.90
N GLN A 91 16.53 -14.18 -2.73
CA GLN A 91 16.51 -14.48 -4.17
C GLN A 91 16.61 -13.15 -4.93
N LEU A 92 17.83 -12.66 -5.11
CA LEU A 92 18.09 -11.35 -5.72
C LEU A 92 17.65 -11.27 -7.19
N ASP A 93 17.58 -12.41 -7.86
CA ASP A 93 17.06 -12.55 -9.23
C ASP A 93 15.57 -12.23 -9.37
N LYS A 94 14.86 -12.16 -8.25
CA LYS A 94 13.42 -11.82 -8.20
C LYS A 94 13.14 -10.38 -7.82
N VAL A 95 14.16 -9.57 -7.61
CA VAL A 95 14.00 -8.14 -7.35
C VAL A 95 13.61 -7.46 -8.67
N ASP A 96 12.50 -6.75 -8.65
CA ASP A 96 12.00 -5.93 -9.77
C ASP A 96 12.06 -4.45 -9.39
N GLU A 97 13.16 -3.81 -9.75
CA GLU A 97 13.41 -2.39 -9.46
C GLU A 97 12.32 -1.46 -10.02
N LYS A 98 11.70 -1.83 -11.14
CA LYS A 98 10.62 -1.02 -11.74
C LYS A 98 9.36 -1.07 -10.89
N SER A 99 9.00 -2.25 -10.42
CA SER A 99 7.86 -2.42 -9.51
C SER A 99 8.13 -1.77 -8.16
N GLU A 100 9.34 -1.84 -7.65
CA GLU A 100 9.75 -1.17 -6.41
C GLU A 100 9.64 0.35 -6.53
N ALA A 101 10.19 0.93 -7.60
CA ALA A 101 10.10 2.36 -7.88
C ALA A 101 8.63 2.82 -8.02
N TRP A 102 7.80 2.02 -8.71
CA TRP A 102 6.38 2.31 -8.89
C TRP A 102 5.62 2.33 -7.54
N VAL A 103 5.85 1.33 -6.68
CA VAL A 103 5.23 1.29 -5.35
C VAL A 103 5.73 2.42 -4.47
N THR A 104 7.03 2.73 -4.50
CA THR A 104 7.63 3.84 -3.77
C THR A 104 6.98 5.17 -4.15
N GLN A 105 6.75 5.40 -5.43
CA GLN A 105 6.07 6.61 -5.90
C GLN A 105 4.61 6.69 -5.42
N ILE A 106 3.87 5.58 -5.42
CA ILE A 106 2.52 5.51 -4.84
C ILE A 106 2.55 5.85 -3.35
N LYS A 107 3.47 5.24 -2.58
CA LYS A 107 3.63 5.52 -1.15
C LYS A 107 3.84 7.02 -0.92
N SER A 108 4.74 7.64 -1.65
CA SER A 108 5.03 9.08 -1.53
C SER A 108 3.80 9.95 -1.83
N ILE A 109 3.00 9.61 -2.84
CA ILE A 109 1.77 10.35 -3.17
C ILE A 109 0.72 10.18 -2.06
N VAL A 110 0.52 8.96 -1.59
CA VAL A 110 -0.43 8.67 -0.50
C VAL A 110 -0.05 9.43 0.76
N ASP A 111 1.23 9.45 1.12
CA ASP A 111 1.72 10.16 2.30
C ASP A 111 1.59 11.69 2.13
N ALA A 112 1.87 12.24 0.95
CA ALA A 112 1.62 13.64 0.64
C ALA A 112 0.12 14.00 0.78
N CYS A 113 -0.78 13.16 0.28
CA CYS A 113 -2.22 13.35 0.45
C CYS A 113 -2.64 13.29 1.93
N ARG A 114 -2.07 12.36 2.71
CA ARG A 114 -2.34 12.23 4.15
C ARG A 114 -1.87 13.45 4.93
N ASN A 115 -0.69 13.98 4.59
CA ASN A 115 -0.14 15.19 5.19
C ASN A 115 -1.02 16.40 4.89
N LEU A 116 -1.40 16.63 3.62
CA LEU A 116 -2.33 17.70 3.24
C LEU A 116 -3.67 17.58 3.97
N ARG A 117 -4.22 16.36 4.10
CA ARG A 117 -5.44 16.12 4.88
C ARG A 117 -5.27 16.47 6.35
N GLY A 118 -4.10 16.17 6.93
CA GLY A 118 -3.76 16.52 8.32
C GLY A 118 -3.66 18.04 8.52
N GLU A 119 -2.92 18.71 7.65
CA GLU A 119 -2.76 20.18 7.67
C GLU A 119 -4.10 20.91 7.55
N MET A 120 -4.98 20.41 6.69
CA MET A 120 -6.32 20.96 6.46
C MET A 120 -7.37 20.41 7.42
N GLN A 121 -6.97 19.60 8.41
CA GLN A 121 -7.85 19.03 9.43
C GLN A 121 -9.07 18.29 8.87
N VAL A 122 -8.92 17.63 7.72
CA VAL A 122 -9.97 16.83 7.09
C VAL A 122 -10.32 15.64 8.00
N PRO A 123 -11.59 15.47 8.39
CA PRO A 123 -12.00 14.35 9.23
C PRO A 123 -11.57 12.98 8.63
N PRO A 124 -11.13 12.02 9.46
CA PRO A 124 -10.60 10.72 8.97
C PRO A 124 -11.57 9.91 8.10
N GLY A 125 -12.88 10.10 8.27
CA GLY A 125 -13.91 9.43 7.49
C GLY A 125 -14.32 10.14 6.20
N GLN A 126 -13.96 11.41 6.05
CA GLN A 126 -14.35 12.22 4.90
C GLN A 126 -13.49 11.89 3.68
N LYS A 127 -14.15 11.59 2.56
CA LYS A 127 -13.47 11.47 1.26
C LYS A 127 -13.42 12.84 0.58
N VAL A 128 -12.27 13.16 -0.03
CA VAL A 128 -12.04 14.43 -0.73
C VAL A 128 -11.54 14.16 -2.15
N PRO A 129 -11.85 15.02 -3.13
CA PRO A 129 -11.31 14.87 -4.48
C PRO A 129 -9.83 15.26 -4.53
N LEU A 130 -9.06 14.50 -5.32
CA LEU A 130 -7.67 14.79 -5.68
C LEU A 130 -7.61 15.26 -7.12
N TRP A 131 -7.01 16.41 -7.35
CA TRP A 131 -6.63 16.89 -8.65
C TRP A 131 -5.13 16.80 -8.80
N VAL A 132 -4.69 16.21 -9.90
CA VAL A 132 -3.29 15.85 -10.06
C VAL A 132 -2.79 16.14 -11.47
N TYR A 133 -1.58 16.68 -11.56
CA TYR A 133 -0.84 16.86 -12.79
C TYR A 133 0.45 16.02 -12.72
N GLY A 134 0.78 15.30 -13.80
CA GLY A 134 1.96 14.45 -13.88
C GLY A 134 1.86 13.39 -14.98
N PRO A 135 2.75 12.37 -14.98
CA PRO A 135 2.76 11.33 -16.00
C PRO A 135 1.46 10.53 -16.05
N GLU A 136 0.67 10.73 -17.10
CA GLU A 136 -0.70 10.20 -17.22
C GLU A 136 -0.76 8.68 -17.10
N ALA A 137 0.11 7.96 -17.80
CA ALA A 137 0.13 6.50 -17.78
C ALA A 137 0.39 5.92 -16.37
N PHE A 138 1.20 6.61 -15.57
CA PHE A 138 1.41 6.26 -14.16
C PHE A 138 0.15 6.55 -13.34
N LEU A 139 -0.40 7.76 -13.46
CA LEU A 139 -1.54 8.22 -12.68
C LEU A 139 -2.79 7.39 -12.93
N GLN A 140 -3.07 7.01 -14.19
CA GLN A 140 -4.18 6.13 -14.53
C GLN A 140 -4.08 4.76 -13.81
N LYS A 141 -2.88 4.16 -13.81
CA LYS A 141 -2.63 2.89 -13.10
C LYS A 141 -2.69 3.05 -11.59
N ALA A 142 -2.24 4.18 -11.05
CA ALA A 142 -2.19 4.47 -9.63
C ALA A 142 -3.58 4.82 -9.06
N THR A 143 -4.49 5.35 -9.85
CA THR A 143 -5.81 5.86 -9.44
C THR A 143 -6.58 4.94 -8.49
N PRO A 144 -6.75 3.62 -8.74
CA PRO A 144 -7.48 2.74 -7.82
C PRO A 144 -6.84 2.68 -6.42
N TYR A 145 -5.50 2.69 -6.38
CA TYR A 145 -4.74 2.66 -5.12
C TYR A 145 -4.83 3.99 -4.38
N LEU A 146 -4.74 5.12 -5.10
CA LEU A 146 -4.87 6.45 -4.52
C LEU A 146 -6.26 6.66 -3.92
N LEU A 147 -7.32 6.26 -4.64
CA LEU A 147 -8.70 6.31 -4.14
C LEU A 147 -8.86 5.58 -2.81
N ALA A 148 -8.33 4.36 -2.73
CA ALA A 148 -8.46 3.52 -1.54
C ALA A 148 -7.58 4.00 -0.38
N LEU A 149 -6.27 4.21 -0.63
CA LEU A 149 -5.28 4.42 0.42
C LEU A 149 -5.24 5.85 0.96
N ALA A 150 -5.56 6.86 0.13
CA ALA A 150 -5.64 8.25 0.54
C ALA A 150 -7.08 8.71 0.87
N LYS A 151 -8.06 7.78 0.83
CA LYS A 151 -9.49 8.07 1.10
C LYS A 151 -10.01 9.21 0.22
N LEU A 152 -9.84 9.04 -1.09
CA LEU A 152 -10.30 10.03 -2.05
C LEU A 152 -11.71 9.69 -2.57
N SER A 153 -12.47 10.71 -2.95
CA SER A 153 -13.76 10.55 -3.63
C SER A 153 -13.58 10.36 -5.14
N GLU A 154 -12.61 11.07 -5.72
CA GLU A 154 -12.24 10.99 -7.12
C GLU A 154 -10.77 11.40 -7.32
N VAL A 155 -10.20 11.02 -8.47
CA VAL A 155 -8.89 11.48 -8.94
C VAL A 155 -9.08 12.08 -10.33
N LYS A 156 -8.86 13.40 -10.46
CA LYS A 156 -8.93 14.11 -11.74
C LYS A 156 -7.51 14.40 -12.23
N ILE A 157 -7.15 13.81 -13.36
CA ILE A 157 -5.83 14.00 -13.98
C ILE A 157 -5.89 15.18 -14.94
N TYR A 158 -4.97 16.13 -14.78
CA TYR A 158 -4.81 17.29 -15.65
C TYR A 158 -3.65 17.09 -16.59
N HIS A 159 -3.81 17.55 -17.84
CA HIS A 159 -2.77 17.50 -18.88
C HIS A 159 -1.94 18.80 -18.93
N ASP A 160 -2.42 19.86 -18.24
CA ASP A 160 -1.77 21.16 -18.17
C ASP A 160 -1.78 21.65 -16.72
N GLU A 161 -0.61 22.05 -16.24
CA GLU A 161 -0.40 22.56 -14.89
C GLU A 161 -1.16 23.86 -14.66
N SER A 162 -1.19 24.76 -15.66
CA SER A 162 -1.91 26.03 -15.58
C SER A 162 -3.42 25.85 -15.46
N ALA A 163 -3.97 24.77 -16.05
CA ALA A 163 -5.38 24.44 -15.92
C ALA A 163 -5.71 23.92 -14.52
N LEU A 164 -4.82 23.13 -13.92
CA LEU A 164 -4.95 22.66 -12.54
C LEU A 164 -5.02 23.83 -11.55
N GLU A 165 -4.14 24.82 -11.69
CA GLU A 165 -4.07 25.99 -10.81
C GLU A 165 -5.29 26.92 -10.95
N LYS A 166 -5.79 27.08 -12.17
CA LYS A 166 -6.97 27.92 -12.44
C LYS A 166 -8.25 27.32 -11.84
N ASP A 167 -8.39 26.01 -11.88
CA ASP A 167 -9.59 25.31 -11.40
C ASP A 167 -9.70 25.28 -9.88
N ALA A 168 -8.59 25.46 -9.14
CA ALA A 168 -8.58 25.46 -7.69
C ALA A 168 -7.63 26.50 -7.08
N PRO A 169 -7.94 27.80 -7.26
CA PRO A 169 -7.13 28.86 -6.68
C PRO A 169 -7.14 28.78 -5.15
N GLY A 170 -5.94 28.76 -4.55
CA GLY A 170 -5.78 28.74 -3.09
C GLY A 170 -5.96 27.37 -2.43
N ALA A 171 -6.14 26.30 -3.19
CA ALA A 171 -6.16 24.95 -2.62
C ALA A 171 -4.76 24.49 -2.18
N PRO A 172 -4.67 23.64 -1.13
CA PRO A 172 -3.39 23.14 -0.65
C PRO A 172 -2.72 22.26 -1.70
N ILE A 173 -1.43 22.53 -1.94
CA ILE A 173 -0.62 21.89 -2.97
C ILE A 173 0.50 21.10 -2.31
N ALA A 174 0.78 19.89 -2.83
CA ALA A 174 2.00 19.15 -2.54
C ALA A 174 2.70 18.75 -3.83
N LEU A 175 4.02 18.66 -3.79
CA LEU A 175 4.86 18.20 -4.89
C LEU A 175 5.51 16.87 -4.50
N VAL A 176 5.42 15.89 -5.41
CA VAL A 176 6.08 14.59 -5.27
C VAL A 176 6.85 14.32 -6.57
N GLY A 177 8.13 14.65 -6.59
CA GLY A 177 8.91 14.70 -7.84
C GLY A 177 8.25 15.63 -8.85
N ASP A 178 7.93 15.11 -10.03
CA ASP A 178 7.29 15.86 -11.11
C ASP A 178 5.74 15.84 -11.02
N ILE A 179 5.19 15.31 -9.94
CA ILE A 179 3.75 15.22 -9.76
C ILE A 179 3.28 16.33 -8.82
N LYS A 180 2.32 17.11 -9.28
CA LYS A 180 1.66 18.16 -8.51
C LYS A 180 0.31 17.67 -8.03
N LEU A 181 0.10 17.70 -6.72
CA LEU A 181 -1.10 17.21 -6.04
C LEU A 181 -1.86 18.38 -5.44
N LEU A 182 -3.17 18.37 -5.57
CA LEU A 182 -4.05 19.38 -5.05
C LEU A 182 -5.31 18.72 -4.50
N LEU A 183 -5.59 18.92 -3.20
CA LEU A 183 -6.83 18.46 -2.60
C LEU A 183 -7.89 19.55 -2.68
N LYS A 184 -9.02 19.25 -3.34
CA LYS A 184 -10.16 20.16 -3.36
C LYS A 184 -10.94 20.00 -2.06
N ILE A 185 -10.66 20.89 -1.11
CA ILE A 185 -11.35 20.95 0.16
C ILE A 185 -12.20 22.23 0.15
N GLU A 186 -13.49 22.11 0.41
CA GLU A 186 -14.32 23.28 0.68
C GLU A 186 -13.95 23.79 2.07
N VAL A 187 -13.11 24.83 2.10
CA VAL A 187 -12.75 25.51 3.35
C VAL A 187 -13.94 26.39 3.75
N ASP A 188 -14.55 26.10 4.88
CA ASP A 188 -15.49 27.03 5.49
C ASP A 188 -14.73 28.26 6.00
N VAL A 189 -14.62 29.27 5.14
CA VAL A 189 -13.91 30.53 5.38
C VAL A 189 -14.46 31.25 6.61
N ALA A 190 -15.73 31.02 6.97
CA ALA A 190 -16.35 31.62 8.14
C ALA A 190 -15.86 30.96 9.44
N ALA A 191 -15.72 29.63 9.46
CA ALA A 191 -15.16 28.87 10.59
C ALA A 191 -13.68 29.20 10.80
N GLU A 192 -12.90 29.33 9.72
CA GLU A 192 -11.46 29.63 9.78
C GLU A 192 -11.19 31.06 10.28
N ARG A 193 -12.02 32.04 9.89
CA ARG A 193 -11.93 33.43 10.39
C ARG A 193 -12.25 33.57 11.87
N THR A 194 -13.04 32.66 12.44
CA THR A 194 -13.41 32.69 13.87
C THR A 194 -12.30 32.07 14.73
N ARG A 195 -11.37 31.36 14.10
CA ARG A 195 -10.26 30.65 14.77
C ARG A 195 -8.95 31.45 14.82
N LEU A 196 -8.81 32.48 14.01
CA LEU A 196 -7.72 33.47 14.00
C LEU A 196 -8.06 34.63 14.93
#